data_f93d1012c99e6aa6d3b87ec2f2b39c08
#
_entry.id   f93d1012c99e6aa6d3b87ec2f2b39c08
#
_cell.length_a   1.000
_cell.length_b   1.000
_cell.length_c   1.000
_cell.angle_alpha   90.00
_cell.angle_beta   90.00
_cell.angle_gamma   90.00
#
_symmetry.space_group_name_H-M   'P 1'
#
loop_
_entity.id
_entity.type
_entity.pdbx_description
1 polymer ?
#
loop_
_entity_poly.entity_id
_entity_poly.type
_entity_poly.pdbx_seq_one_letter_code
_entity_poly.pdbx_strand_id
1 'polypeptide(L)'
;TPVLDGLAAKGVRFTDFHAGAAVCSPSRATLLTGRQNLRTGIYGVLQDHMHDMHLLEREVTIAEVLKKAGYSTAHFGKWHIGMTSGKRKKPSLQDHGFDYWFGLSNGAHPNHRNPTNFMRNGKRVGPMKGYSCQIVVSDAINWLETKANPDQPFFMNIWFNEPHSKLAAPDEITSIYGDLKDEAAIYSATVDNTDRAIGRLVAKLKETGKLDNTLIIYSSDHGSYRADRNGGLKGNKGSNFQGGLRSPG
;
A
#
# COMPACT_ATOMS: atom_id res chain seq x y z
N THR A 1 3.30 9.60 -14.37
CA THR A 1 3.54 8.22 -13.85
C THR A 1 4.09 7.29 -14.96
N PRO A 2 5.32 7.58 -15.51
CA PRO A 2 5.82 6.84 -16.68
C PRO A 2 5.93 5.33 -16.48
N VAL A 3 6.20 4.86 -15.26
CA VAL A 3 6.31 3.43 -14.97
C VAL A 3 4.94 2.77 -14.99
N LEU A 4 3.97 3.33 -14.29
CA LEU A 4 2.59 2.81 -14.27
C LEU A 4 1.94 2.92 -15.67
N ASP A 5 2.17 4.02 -16.39
CA ASP A 5 1.69 4.20 -17.75
C ASP A 5 2.28 3.14 -18.68
N GLY A 6 3.57 2.81 -18.52
CA GLY A 6 4.25 1.74 -19.25
C GLY A 6 3.72 0.34 -18.91
N LEU A 7 3.37 0.07 -17.66
CA LEU A 7 2.71 -1.18 -17.27
C LEU A 7 1.30 -1.27 -17.86
N ALA A 8 0.52 -0.21 -17.77
CA ALA A 8 -0.82 -0.14 -18.35
C ALA A 8 -0.82 -0.33 -19.88
N ALA A 9 0.17 0.23 -20.57
CA ALA A 9 0.32 0.07 -22.02
C ALA A 9 0.64 -1.36 -22.48
N LYS A 10 1.24 -2.16 -21.58
CA LYS A 10 1.61 -3.58 -21.84
C LYS A 10 0.62 -4.58 -21.26
N GLY A 11 -0.26 -4.11 -20.39
CA GLY A 11 -1.21 -4.94 -19.66
C GLY A 11 -2.66 -4.63 -20.01
N VAL A 12 -3.52 -4.82 -19.01
CA VAL A 12 -4.96 -4.49 -19.08
C VAL A 12 -5.22 -3.30 -18.15
N ARG A 13 -5.90 -2.29 -18.67
CA ARG A 13 -6.36 -1.14 -17.89
C ARG A 13 -7.88 -1.20 -17.75
N PHE A 14 -8.36 -1.34 -16.53
CA PHE A 14 -9.78 -1.30 -16.25
C PHE A 14 -10.30 0.15 -16.29
N THR A 15 -11.30 0.40 -17.12
CA THR A 15 -11.89 1.74 -17.28
C THR A 15 -12.97 2.06 -16.27
N ASP A 16 -13.46 1.05 -15.54
CA ASP A 16 -14.50 1.17 -14.52
C ASP A 16 -14.20 0.27 -13.32
N PHE A 17 -13.10 0.54 -12.60
CA PHE A 17 -12.66 -0.22 -11.44
C PHE A 17 -13.06 0.51 -10.15
N HIS A 18 -13.61 -0.23 -9.19
CA HIS A 18 -14.08 0.30 -7.92
C HIS A 18 -13.41 -0.37 -6.73
N ALA A 19 -12.97 0.44 -5.78
CA ALA A 19 -12.52 -0.02 -4.49
C ALA A 19 -13.68 -0.60 -3.67
N GLY A 20 -13.39 -1.52 -2.77
CA GLY A 20 -14.40 -2.18 -1.94
C GLY A 20 -15.10 -1.28 -0.93
N ALA A 21 -14.56 -0.10 -0.65
CA ALA A 21 -15.16 0.94 0.17
C ALA A 21 -14.47 2.29 -0.09
N ALA A 22 -15.12 3.39 0.28
CA ALA A 22 -14.60 4.75 0.07
C ALA A 22 -13.55 5.20 1.11
N VAL A 23 -13.10 4.31 2.01
CA VAL A 23 -12.09 4.60 3.04
C VAL A 23 -11.17 3.41 3.27
N CYS A 24 -9.97 3.67 3.82
CA CYS A 24 -8.83 2.76 3.87
C CYS A 24 -9.12 1.36 4.44
N SER A 25 -9.46 1.26 5.73
CA SER A 25 -9.53 -0.02 6.43
C SER A 25 -10.57 -0.98 5.85
N PRO A 26 -11.82 -0.54 5.56
CA PRO A 26 -12.81 -1.40 4.93
C PRO A 26 -12.39 -1.89 3.53
N SER A 27 -11.84 -0.98 2.71
CA SER A 27 -11.39 -1.35 1.37
C SER A 27 -10.24 -2.36 1.39
N ARG A 28 -9.27 -2.17 2.31
CA ARG A 28 -8.15 -3.09 2.50
C ARG A 28 -8.61 -4.47 2.97
N ALA A 29 -9.57 -4.53 3.89
CA ALA A 29 -10.18 -5.78 4.32
C ALA A 29 -10.87 -6.51 3.16
N THR A 30 -11.64 -5.78 2.34
CA THR A 30 -12.26 -6.34 1.13
C THR A 30 -11.22 -6.89 0.16
N LEU A 31 -10.15 -6.13 -0.11
CA LEU A 31 -9.11 -6.54 -1.05
C LEU A 31 -8.41 -7.83 -0.61
N LEU A 32 -8.07 -7.95 0.69
CA LEU A 32 -7.39 -9.14 1.21
C LEU A 32 -8.26 -10.38 1.29
N THR A 33 -9.57 -10.20 1.56
CA THR A 33 -10.47 -11.35 1.83
C THR A 33 -11.37 -11.71 0.67
N GLY A 34 -11.48 -10.86 -0.35
CA GLY A 34 -12.48 -10.99 -1.42
C GLY A 34 -13.93 -10.85 -0.92
N ARG A 35 -14.12 -10.40 0.33
CA ARG A 35 -15.43 -10.26 0.97
C ARG A 35 -15.81 -8.79 1.13
N GLN A 36 -17.07 -8.49 0.97
CA GLN A 36 -17.57 -7.15 1.25
C GLN A 36 -17.23 -6.75 2.70
N ASN A 37 -16.77 -5.54 2.90
CA ASN A 37 -16.30 -5.02 4.19
C ASN A 37 -17.32 -5.16 5.33
N LEU A 38 -18.62 -5.04 5.05
CA LEU A 38 -19.68 -5.24 6.04
C LEU A 38 -19.67 -6.67 6.62
N ARG A 39 -19.25 -7.66 5.85
CA ARG A 39 -19.14 -9.05 6.30
C ARG A 39 -17.88 -9.32 7.12
N THR A 40 -16.83 -8.52 6.92
CA THR A 40 -15.58 -8.62 7.72
C THR A 40 -15.67 -7.91 9.07
N GLY A 41 -16.76 -7.14 9.32
CA GLY A 41 -16.93 -6.35 10.54
C GLY A 41 -16.14 -5.04 10.56
N ILE A 42 -15.46 -4.67 9.46
CA ILE A 42 -14.69 -3.42 9.37
C ILE A 42 -15.50 -2.38 8.58
N TYR A 43 -16.15 -1.48 9.30
CA TYR A 43 -17.10 -0.52 8.72
C TYR A 43 -16.50 0.88 8.48
N GLY A 44 -15.39 1.20 9.13
CA GLY A 44 -14.78 2.52 9.06
C GLY A 44 -13.26 2.48 9.26
N VAL A 45 -12.65 3.64 9.26
CA VAL A 45 -11.20 3.79 9.46
C VAL A 45 -10.81 3.35 10.87
N LEU A 46 -9.92 2.38 10.98
CA LEU A 46 -9.47 1.87 12.25
C LEU A 46 -8.45 2.81 12.92
N GLN A 47 -8.60 2.97 14.23
CA GLN A 47 -7.67 3.70 15.10
C GLN A 47 -7.12 2.72 16.14
N ASP A 48 -5.96 2.12 15.89
CA ASP A 48 -5.42 1.01 16.67
C ASP A 48 -5.23 1.30 18.17
N HIS A 49 -5.01 2.57 18.50
CA HIS A 49 -4.85 3.02 19.89
C HIS A 49 -6.17 3.31 20.61
N MET A 50 -7.29 3.42 19.86
CA MET A 50 -8.60 3.81 20.42
C MET A 50 -9.54 2.64 20.63
N HIS A 51 -9.47 1.61 19.80
CA HIS A 51 -10.41 0.47 19.85
C HIS A 51 -9.75 -0.85 19.47
N ASP A 52 -10.43 -1.96 19.81
CA ASP A 52 -9.93 -3.33 19.61
C ASP A 52 -10.33 -3.91 18.25
N MET A 53 -11.05 -3.16 17.41
CA MET A 53 -11.44 -3.61 16.08
C MET A 53 -10.22 -3.96 15.22
N HIS A 54 -10.30 -5.08 14.53
CA HIS A 54 -9.26 -5.61 13.64
C HIS A 54 -9.86 -6.61 12.65
N LEU A 55 -9.12 -6.99 11.63
CA LEU A 55 -9.46 -8.13 10.80
C LEU A 55 -9.38 -9.39 11.65
N LEU A 56 -10.48 -10.15 11.70
CA LEU A 56 -10.55 -11.36 12.52
C LEU A 56 -9.77 -12.50 11.89
N GLU A 57 -9.11 -13.33 12.69
CA GLU A 57 -8.32 -14.49 12.22
C GLU A 57 -9.15 -15.53 11.44
N ARG A 58 -10.48 -15.56 11.64
CA ARG A 58 -11.38 -16.40 10.86
C ARG A 58 -11.57 -15.94 9.41
N GLU A 59 -11.18 -14.73 9.07
CA GLU A 59 -11.25 -14.19 7.72
C GLU A 59 -10.04 -14.69 6.92
N VAL A 60 -10.31 -15.54 5.95
CA VAL A 60 -9.25 -16.09 5.08
C VAL A 60 -8.78 -15.02 4.11
N THR A 61 -7.50 -14.76 4.10
CA THR A 61 -6.85 -13.78 3.21
C THR A 61 -6.26 -14.44 1.97
N ILE A 62 -6.04 -13.66 0.92
CA ILE A 62 -5.31 -14.11 -0.27
C ILE A 62 -3.90 -14.60 0.08
N ALA A 63 -3.26 -13.99 1.09
CA ALA A 63 -1.93 -14.42 1.54
C ALA A 63 -1.96 -15.84 2.14
N GLU A 64 -2.98 -16.17 2.94
CA GLU A 64 -3.14 -17.53 3.47
C GLU A 64 -3.43 -18.57 2.37
N VAL A 65 -4.24 -18.20 1.37
CA VAL A 65 -4.53 -19.07 0.22
C VAL A 65 -3.26 -19.34 -0.57
N LEU A 66 -2.51 -18.31 -0.90
CA LEU A 66 -1.26 -18.43 -1.67
C LEU A 66 -0.16 -19.15 -0.87
N LYS A 67 -0.06 -18.89 0.43
CA LYS A 67 0.87 -19.61 1.31
C LYS A 67 0.57 -21.11 1.32
N LYS A 68 -0.70 -21.52 1.42
CA LYS A 68 -1.11 -22.92 1.31
C LYS A 68 -0.80 -23.52 -0.06
N ALA A 69 -0.76 -22.70 -1.11
CA ALA A 69 -0.35 -23.09 -2.46
C ALA A 69 1.18 -23.09 -2.66
N GLY A 70 1.98 -22.87 -1.61
CA GLY A 70 3.43 -22.95 -1.66
C GLY A 70 4.14 -21.64 -2.02
N TYR A 71 3.46 -20.50 -1.96
CA TYR A 71 4.09 -19.20 -2.19
C TYR A 71 4.83 -18.71 -0.94
N SER A 72 6.00 -18.08 -1.12
CA SER A 72 6.60 -17.20 -0.14
C SER A 72 5.80 -15.90 -0.08
N THR A 73 5.35 -15.47 1.09
CA THR A 73 4.41 -14.35 1.24
C THR A 73 5.00 -13.19 2.02
N ALA A 74 4.84 -11.97 1.52
CA ALA A 74 5.32 -10.77 2.22
C ALA A 74 4.39 -9.56 2.08
N HIS A 75 4.34 -8.73 3.13
CA HIS A 75 3.64 -7.45 3.12
C HIS A 75 4.60 -6.29 3.37
N PHE A 76 4.42 -5.20 2.62
CA PHE A 76 5.22 -3.98 2.74
C PHE A 76 4.33 -2.74 2.78
N GLY A 77 4.58 -1.86 3.76
CA GLY A 77 3.92 -0.56 3.87
C GLY A 77 2.74 -0.54 4.85
N LYS A 78 1.69 0.17 4.51
CA LYS A 78 0.55 0.43 5.39
C LYS A 78 -0.34 -0.80 5.55
N TRP A 79 -0.60 -1.22 6.79
CA TRP A 79 -1.55 -2.31 7.10
C TRP A 79 -2.99 -1.80 7.26
N HIS A 80 -3.26 -1.05 8.28
CA HIS A 80 -4.50 -0.33 8.60
C HIS A 80 -5.77 -1.18 8.75
N ILE A 81 -5.65 -2.47 9.01
CA ILE A 81 -6.78 -3.38 9.34
C ILE A 81 -6.62 -4.07 10.69
N GLY A 82 -5.98 -3.36 11.61
CA GLY A 82 -5.70 -3.76 12.99
C GLY A 82 -4.26 -4.18 13.20
N MET A 83 -3.55 -3.43 14.04
CA MET A 83 -2.19 -3.73 14.48
C MET A 83 -2.12 -3.54 15.99
N THR A 84 -1.37 -4.40 16.68
CA THR A 84 -1.14 -4.28 18.13
C THR A 84 -0.63 -2.88 18.47
N SER A 85 -1.29 -2.21 19.40
CA SER A 85 -0.95 -0.86 19.87
C SER A 85 -1.04 -0.77 21.39
N GLY A 86 0.08 -0.60 22.05
CA GLY A 86 0.16 -0.56 23.52
C GLY A 86 -0.35 -1.87 24.14
N LYS A 87 -1.36 -1.78 25.00
CA LYS A 87 -1.99 -2.94 25.67
C LYS A 87 -3.02 -3.66 24.79
N ARG A 88 -3.44 -3.08 23.64
CA ARG A 88 -4.43 -3.64 22.72
C ARG A 88 -3.76 -4.66 21.82
N LYS A 89 -3.83 -5.92 22.22
CA LYS A 89 -3.33 -7.03 21.43
C LYS A 89 -4.27 -7.33 20.28
N LYS A 90 -3.70 -7.50 19.08
CA LYS A 90 -4.42 -7.83 17.85
C LYS A 90 -3.62 -8.89 17.08
N PRO A 91 -4.27 -9.67 16.21
CA PRO A 91 -3.56 -10.57 15.31
C PRO A 91 -2.46 -9.86 14.56
N SER A 92 -1.36 -10.54 14.35
CA SER A 92 -0.24 -10.05 13.57
C SER A 92 -0.47 -10.29 12.07
N LEU A 93 0.35 -9.72 11.24
CA LEU A 93 0.29 -10.01 9.80
C LEU A 93 0.68 -11.47 9.51
N GLN A 94 1.47 -12.11 10.39
CA GLN A 94 1.76 -13.54 10.29
C GLN A 94 0.51 -14.41 10.47
N ASP A 95 -0.38 -14.01 11.38
CA ASP A 95 -1.67 -14.71 11.61
C ASP A 95 -2.62 -14.58 10.42
N HIS A 96 -2.36 -13.61 9.54
CA HIS A 96 -3.06 -13.39 8.27
C HIS A 96 -2.28 -13.88 7.04
N GLY A 97 -1.32 -14.79 7.22
CA GLY A 97 -0.66 -15.52 6.14
C GLY A 97 0.61 -14.90 5.57
N PHE A 98 1.14 -13.82 6.12
CA PHE A 98 2.39 -13.23 5.66
C PHE A 98 3.60 -13.79 6.42
N ASP A 99 4.54 -14.45 5.73
CA ASP A 99 5.77 -14.98 6.33
C ASP A 99 6.72 -13.86 6.77
N TYR A 100 6.67 -12.75 6.04
CA TYR A 100 7.47 -11.56 6.31
C TYR A 100 6.63 -10.30 6.19
N TRP A 101 6.93 -9.30 7.00
CA TRP A 101 6.35 -8.00 6.80
C TRP A 101 7.24 -6.85 7.29
N PHE A 102 7.19 -5.77 6.54
CA PHE A 102 7.78 -4.48 6.89
C PHE A 102 6.75 -3.39 6.64
N GLY A 103 6.27 -2.77 7.71
CA GLY A 103 5.15 -1.84 7.54
C GLY A 103 4.82 -1.06 8.80
N LEU A 104 3.69 -0.39 8.73
CA LEU A 104 3.15 0.43 9.81
C LEU A 104 1.62 0.38 9.84
N SER A 105 1.03 0.81 10.96
CA SER A 105 -0.42 0.74 11.15
C SER A 105 -1.17 1.61 10.15
N ASN A 106 -1.02 2.93 10.19
CA ASN A 106 -1.84 3.85 9.39
C ASN A 106 -1.02 4.70 8.43
N GLY A 107 -0.25 5.67 8.91
CA GLY A 107 0.51 6.58 8.09
C GLY A 107 1.95 6.75 8.57
N ALA A 108 2.84 7.15 7.66
CA ALA A 108 4.22 7.46 8.00
C ALA A 108 4.30 8.67 8.93
N HIS A 109 5.07 8.58 10.01
CA HIS A 109 5.20 9.63 11.01
C HIS A 109 6.66 10.10 11.12
N PRO A 110 6.95 11.39 11.17
CA PRO A 110 6.04 12.54 11.20
C PRO A 110 5.36 12.87 9.86
N ASN A 111 5.92 12.42 8.74
CA ASN A 111 5.41 12.49 7.38
C ASN A 111 6.12 11.44 6.51
N HIS A 112 6.02 11.51 5.17
CA HIS A 112 6.68 10.56 4.27
C HIS A 112 8.20 10.67 4.24
N ARG A 113 8.79 11.78 4.72
CA ARG A 113 10.24 11.97 4.80
C ARG A 113 10.75 11.55 6.18
N ASN A 114 11.77 10.71 6.23
CA ASN A 114 12.44 10.23 7.43
C ASN A 114 11.48 9.64 8.48
N PRO A 115 10.66 8.65 8.12
CA PRO A 115 9.67 8.07 9.03
C PRO A 115 10.32 7.34 10.21
N THR A 116 9.61 7.32 11.34
CA THR A 116 10.13 6.77 12.60
C THR A 116 9.32 5.57 13.14
N ASN A 117 8.21 5.24 12.48
CA ASN A 117 7.20 4.33 13.01
C ASN A 117 7.05 3.01 12.26
N PHE A 118 8.01 2.66 11.40
CA PHE A 118 8.02 1.36 10.76
C PHE A 118 8.36 0.23 11.75
N MET A 119 7.78 -0.92 11.48
CA MET A 119 8.04 -2.18 12.18
C MET A 119 8.42 -3.26 11.18
N ARG A 120 9.24 -4.22 11.61
CA ARG A 120 9.60 -5.41 10.84
C ARG A 120 9.29 -6.64 11.68
N ASN A 121 8.38 -7.50 11.23
CA ASN A 121 7.95 -8.70 11.95
C ASN A 121 7.70 -8.45 13.44
N GLY A 122 6.94 -7.39 13.77
CA GLY A 122 6.58 -7.02 15.13
C GLY A 122 7.60 -6.20 15.92
N LYS A 123 8.79 -5.97 15.40
CA LYS A 123 9.85 -5.20 16.06
C LYS A 123 9.97 -3.79 15.45
N ARG A 124 10.05 -2.76 16.29
CA ARG A 124 10.29 -1.38 15.84
C ARG A 124 11.65 -1.28 15.15
N VAL A 125 11.69 -0.62 13.99
CA VAL A 125 12.94 -0.39 13.24
C VAL A 125 13.64 0.90 13.70
N GLY A 126 12.86 1.85 14.21
CA GLY A 126 13.38 3.18 14.60
C GLY A 126 13.36 4.18 13.45
N PRO A 127 14.03 5.34 13.63
CA PRO A 127 14.11 6.38 12.61
C PRO A 127 14.81 5.87 11.34
N MET A 128 14.21 6.16 10.19
CA MET A 128 14.75 5.79 8.88
C MET A 128 15.04 7.05 8.05
N LYS A 129 16.07 7.06 7.24
CA LYS A 129 16.41 8.17 6.34
C LYS A 129 15.81 7.92 4.95
N GLY A 130 15.20 8.95 4.36
CA GLY A 130 14.62 8.89 3.02
C GLY A 130 13.08 8.99 3.02
N TYR A 131 12.46 8.63 1.93
CA TYR A 131 11.01 8.72 1.72
C TYR A 131 10.34 7.36 1.83
N SER A 132 9.15 7.30 2.43
CA SER A 132 8.49 6.05 2.80
C SER A 132 8.28 5.10 1.61
N CYS A 133 7.88 5.57 0.43
CA CYS A 133 7.75 4.73 -0.77
C CYS A 133 9.09 4.09 -1.18
N GLN A 134 10.18 4.86 -1.14
CA GLN A 134 11.53 4.37 -1.47
C GLN A 134 12.02 3.34 -0.45
N ILE A 135 11.75 3.59 0.84
CA ILE A 135 12.09 2.70 1.95
C ILE A 135 11.32 1.37 1.83
N VAL A 136 10.01 1.43 1.57
CA VAL A 136 9.13 0.27 1.38
C VAL A 136 9.63 -0.60 0.23
N VAL A 137 9.95 0.00 -0.93
CA VAL A 137 10.47 -0.74 -2.08
C VAL A 137 11.86 -1.29 -1.82
N SER A 138 12.73 -0.57 -1.12
CA SER A 138 14.07 -1.09 -0.77
C SER A 138 13.99 -2.33 0.13
N ASP A 139 13.05 -2.36 1.09
CA ASP A 139 12.83 -3.54 1.93
C ASP A 139 12.21 -4.69 1.13
N ALA A 140 11.28 -4.41 0.19
CA ALA A 140 10.70 -5.40 -0.70
C ALA A 140 11.75 -6.05 -1.62
N ILE A 141 12.63 -5.27 -2.20
CA ILE A 141 13.75 -5.76 -3.03
C ILE A 141 14.70 -6.62 -2.18
N ASN A 142 15.10 -6.13 -1.01
CA ASN A 142 15.96 -6.90 -0.11
C ASN A 142 15.31 -8.23 0.32
N TRP A 143 14.00 -8.24 0.57
CA TRP A 143 13.30 -9.49 0.87
C TRP A 143 13.31 -10.45 -0.31
N LEU A 144 13.06 -9.97 -1.52
CA LEU A 144 13.09 -10.78 -2.73
C LEU A 144 14.45 -11.43 -2.97
N GLU A 145 15.53 -10.71 -2.67
CA GLU A 145 16.90 -11.17 -2.90
C GLU A 145 17.45 -12.08 -1.80
N THR A 146 17.00 -11.89 -0.55
CA THR A 146 17.70 -12.49 0.60
C THR A 146 16.84 -13.37 1.50
N LYS A 147 15.51 -13.31 1.37
CA LYS A 147 14.58 -13.96 2.30
C LYS A 147 13.50 -14.79 1.62
N ALA A 148 13.05 -14.40 0.43
CA ALA A 148 12.14 -15.22 -0.34
C ALA A 148 12.83 -16.52 -0.74
N ASN A 149 12.12 -17.64 -0.62
CA ASN A 149 12.67 -18.91 -1.07
C ASN A 149 12.80 -18.88 -2.61
N PRO A 150 14.02 -19.05 -3.17
CA PRO A 150 14.23 -18.97 -4.62
C PRO A 150 13.48 -20.06 -5.40
N ASP A 151 13.20 -21.20 -4.77
CA ASP A 151 12.53 -22.36 -5.37
C ASP A 151 11.00 -22.28 -5.29
N GLN A 152 10.46 -21.22 -4.70
CA GLN A 152 9.02 -21.00 -4.53
C GLN A 152 8.57 -19.76 -5.31
N PRO A 153 7.32 -19.77 -5.83
CA PRO A 153 6.69 -18.53 -6.27
C PRO A 153 6.52 -17.58 -5.08
N PHE A 154 6.40 -16.30 -5.37
CA PHE A 154 6.24 -15.29 -4.33
C PHE A 154 4.94 -14.48 -4.48
N PHE A 155 4.46 -13.99 -3.36
CA PHE A 155 3.39 -13.00 -3.28
C PHE A 155 3.86 -11.80 -2.47
N MET A 156 3.94 -10.63 -3.09
CA MET A 156 4.23 -9.36 -2.43
C MET A 156 2.99 -8.47 -2.43
N ASN A 157 2.50 -8.13 -1.24
CA ASN A 157 1.45 -7.13 -1.05
C ASN A 157 2.11 -5.81 -0.65
N ILE A 158 2.17 -4.84 -1.56
CA ILE A 158 2.84 -3.56 -1.34
C ILE A 158 1.79 -2.46 -1.27
N TRP A 159 1.57 -1.93 -0.08
CA TRP A 159 0.61 -0.86 0.18
C TRP A 159 1.33 0.42 0.58
N PHE A 160 1.52 1.30 -0.38
CA PHE A 160 2.17 2.58 -0.13
C PHE A 160 1.37 3.46 0.84
N ASN A 161 2.08 4.34 1.54
CA ASN A 161 1.45 5.37 2.36
C ASN A 161 1.01 6.56 1.50
N GLU A 162 1.72 6.77 0.40
CA GLU A 162 1.54 7.85 -0.55
C GLU A 162 0.28 7.63 -1.42
N PRO A 163 -0.40 8.70 -1.81
CA PRO A 163 -0.18 10.11 -1.47
C PRO A 163 -1.01 10.61 -0.28
N HIS A 164 -1.17 9.82 0.80
CA HIS A 164 -1.90 10.26 2.00
C HIS A 164 -1.19 11.44 2.69
N SER A 165 -1.93 12.30 3.37
CA SER A 165 -1.34 13.33 4.24
C SER A 165 -0.57 12.68 5.43
N LYS A 166 0.51 13.23 5.93
CA LYS A 166 1.17 14.52 5.56
C LYS A 166 2.16 14.28 4.42
N LEU A 167 2.00 15.04 3.35
CA LEU A 167 2.80 14.90 2.16
C LEU A 167 4.26 15.30 2.38
N ALA A 168 5.17 14.61 1.70
CA ALA A 168 6.56 14.99 1.54
C ALA A 168 7.15 14.29 0.31
N ALA A 169 7.84 15.05 -0.52
CA ALA A 169 8.56 14.57 -1.69
C ALA A 169 9.94 15.21 -1.78
N PRO A 170 10.88 14.66 -2.55
CA PRO A 170 12.15 15.31 -2.82
C PRO A 170 11.97 16.68 -3.49
N ASP A 171 12.76 17.67 -3.07
CA ASP A 171 12.68 19.02 -3.59
C ASP A 171 12.94 19.06 -5.09
N GLU A 172 13.88 18.24 -5.59
CA GLU A 172 14.21 18.10 -7.00
C GLU A 172 13.06 17.51 -7.84
N ILE A 173 12.18 16.74 -7.25
CA ILE A 173 10.97 16.26 -7.93
C ILE A 173 9.86 17.29 -7.82
N THR A 174 9.72 17.93 -6.66
CA THR A 174 8.68 18.94 -6.42
C THR A 174 8.84 20.13 -7.38
N SER A 175 10.06 20.60 -7.63
CA SER A 175 10.35 21.69 -8.55
C SER A 175 9.92 21.43 -9.99
N ILE A 176 9.72 20.19 -10.40
CA ILE A 176 9.18 19.84 -11.73
C ILE A 176 7.71 20.24 -11.86
N TYR A 177 6.98 20.27 -10.73
CA TYR A 177 5.52 20.49 -10.68
C TYR A 177 5.13 21.89 -10.21
N GLY A 178 6.05 22.67 -9.64
CA GLY A 178 5.79 24.02 -9.16
C GLY A 178 6.66 24.43 -7.97
N ASP A 179 6.16 25.39 -7.18
CA ASP A 179 6.84 25.88 -5.98
C ASP A 179 6.92 24.77 -4.91
N LEU A 180 8.06 24.75 -4.18
CA LEU A 180 8.34 23.76 -3.12
C LEU A 180 7.37 23.85 -1.93
N LYS A 181 6.62 24.93 -1.80
CA LYS A 181 5.61 25.11 -0.76
C LYS A 181 4.18 24.92 -1.27
N ASP A 182 4.00 24.76 -2.59
CA ASP A 182 2.70 24.48 -3.18
C ASP A 182 2.28 23.03 -2.89
N GLU A 183 1.18 22.86 -2.17
CA GLU A 183 0.65 21.53 -1.82
C GLU A 183 0.30 20.71 -3.06
N ALA A 184 -0.15 21.31 -4.15
CA ALA A 184 -0.47 20.59 -5.38
C ALA A 184 0.81 20.08 -6.08
N ALA A 185 1.90 20.87 -6.06
CA ALA A 185 3.20 20.44 -6.55
C ALA A 185 3.77 19.29 -5.69
N ILE A 186 3.72 19.43 -4.35
CA ILE A 186 4.18 18.38 -3.42
C ILE A 186 3.37 17.11 -3.60
N TYR A 187 2.04 17.19 -3.80
CA TYR A 187 1.20 16.04 -4.07
C TYR A 187 1.63 15.33 -5.36
N SER A 188 1.79 16.08 -6.46
CA SER A 188 2.21 15.51 -7.74
C SER A 188 3.60 14.87 -7.65
N ALA A 189 4.53 15.51 -6.96
CA ALA A 189 5.87 14.99 -6.68
C ALA A 189 5.84 13.73 -5.81
N THR A 190 4.91 13.65 -4.85
CA THR A 190 4.73 12.47 -4.01
C THR A 190 4.28 11.27 -4.84
N VAL A 191 3.37 11.48 -5.80
CA VAL A 191 2.94 10.44 -6.75
C VAL A 191 4.07 10.03 -7.69
N ASP A 192 4.81 11.01 -8.25
CA ASP A 192 5.99 10.75 -9.10
C ASP A 192 7.07 9.94 -8.36
N ASN A 193 7.40 10.33 -7.13
CA ASN A 193 8.38 9.60 -6.33
C ASN A 193 7.95 8.15 -6.04
N THR A 194 6.64 7.92 -5.89
CA THR A 194 6.09 6.57 -5.73
C THR A 194 6.20 5.76 -7.03
N ASP A 195 5.89 6.38 -8.17
CA ASP A 195 6.06 5.76 -9.49
C ASP A 195 7.52 5.35 -9.75
N ARG A 196 8.48 6.23 -9.40
CA ARG A 196 9.92 5.91 -9.47
C ARG A 196 10.30 4.76 -8.54
N ALA A 197 9.72 4.67 -7.34
CA ALA A 197 9.94 3.55 -6.45
C ALA A 197 9.43 2.23 -7.06
N ILE A 198 8.23 2.23 -7.65
CA ILE A 198 7.69 1.08 -8.39
C ILE A 198 8.63 0.70 -9.54
N GLY A 199 9.18 1.69 -10.27
CA GLY A 199 10.15 1.47 -11.34
C GLY A 199 11.39 0.70 -10.88
N ARG A 200 11.90 1.00 -9.69
CA ARG A 200 13.03 0.24 -9.08
C ARG A 200 12.66 -1.22 -8.85
N LEU A 201 11.47 -1.51 -8.36
CA LEU A 201 11.02 -2.89 -8.15
C LEU A 201 10.85 -3.63 -9.47
N VAL A 202 10.21 -3.00 -10.47
CA VAL A 202 10.03 -3.58 -11.80
C VAL A 202 11.39 -3.85 -12.47
N ALA A 203 12.34 -2.94 -12.34
CA ALA A 203 13.70 -3.13 -12.83
C ALA A 203 14.39 -4.31 -12.14
N LYS A 204 14.21 -4.47 -10.82
CA LYS A 204 14.75 -5.61 -10.07
C LYS A 204 14.11 -6.94 -10.50
N LEU A 205 12.80 -6.98 -10.72
CA LEU A 205 12.13 -8.19 -11.25
C LEU A 205 12.67 -8.56 -12.64
N LYS A 206 12.94 -7.57 -13.49
CA LYS A 206 13.55 -7.79 -14.81
C LYS A 206 15.01 -8.30 -14.67
N GLU A 207 15.81 -7.66 -13.84
CA GLU A 207 17.21 -8.05 -13.57
C GLU A 207 17.33 -9.51 -13.10
N THR A 208 16.40 -9.94 -12.25
CA THR A 208 16.34 -11.30 -11.71
C THR A 208 15.59 -12.31 -12.60
N GLY A 209 15.18 -11.93 -13.81
CA GLY A 209 14.46 -12.79 -14.75
C GLY A 209 13.04 -13.19 -14.29
N LYS A 210 12.48 -12.50 -13.31
CA LYS A 210 11.17 -12.85 -12.71
C LYS A 210 10.02 -12.06 -13.33
N LEU A 211 10.28 -10.98 -14.07
CA LEU A 211 9.25 -10.05 -14.55
C LEU A 211 8.24 -10.73 -15.47
N ASP A 212 8.70 -11.53 -16.42
CA ASP A 212 7.84 -12.14 -17.45
C ASP A 212 6.89 -13.23 -16.87
N ASN A 213 7.20 -13.73 -15.67
CA ASN A 213 6.35 -14.68 -14.92
C ASN A 213 5.79 -14.05 -13.62
N THR A 214 5.57 -12.74 -13.60
CA THR A 214 5.00 -12.01 -12.47
C THR A 214 3.76 -11.25 -12.90
N LEU A 215 2.63 -11.57 -12.30
CA LEU A 215 1.42 -10.75 -12.41
C LEU A 215 1.55 -9.54 -11.49
N ILE A 216 1.55 -8.33 -12.08
CA ILE A 216 1.56 -7.06 -11.36
C ILE A 216 0.16 -6.47 -11.39
N ILE A 217 -0.44 -6.27 -10.21
CA ILE A 217 -1.74 -5.61 -10.07
C ILE A 217 -1.51 -4.27 -9.35
N TYR A 218 -1.95 -3.18 -9.95
CA TYR A 218 -1.91 -1.85 -9.37
C TYR A 218 -3.32 -1.31 -9.18
N SER A 219 -3.59 -0.77 -8.01
CA SER A 219 -4.85 -0.07 -7.71
C SER A 219 -4.69 0.90 -6.55
N SER A 220 -5.70 1.74 -6.32
CA SER A 220 -5.83 2.52 -5.07
C SER A 220 -6.83 1.88 -4.13
N ASP A 221 -6.67 2.10 -2.82
CA ASP A 221 -7.61 1.59 -1.82
C ASP A 221 -8.95 2.35 -1.81
N HIS A 222 -9.01 3.56 -2.34
CA HIS A 222 -10.23 4.37 -2.56
C HIS A 222 -9.91 5.58 -3.45
N GLY A 223 -10.91 6.40 -3.75
CA GLY A 223 -10.73 7.65 -4.47
C GLY A 223 -9.94 8.71 -3.69
N SER A 224 -9.53 9.78 -4.38
CA SER A 224 -8.71 10.84 -3.81
C SER A 224 -9.38 11.54 -2.62
N TYR A 225 -8.60 11.93 -1.62
CA TYR A 225 -9.09 12.83 -0.57
C TYR A 225 -9.19 14.29 -1.05
N ARG A 226 -8.53 14.63 -2.16
CA ARG A 226 -8.58 15.94 -2.81
C ARG A 226 -9.62 15.92 -3.92
N ALA A 227 -10.61 16.80 -3.82
CA ALA A 227 -11.66 16.89 -4.84
C ALA A 227 -11.14 17.37 -6.22
N ASP A 228 -10.06 18.18 -6.23
CA ASP A 228 -9.38 18.64 -7.43
C ASP A 228 -8.51 17.55 -8.11
N ARG A 229 -8.40 16.36 -7.52
CA ARG A 229 -7.57 15.23 -7.99
C ARG A 229 -8.40 13.94 -8.16
N ASN A 230 -9.71 14.05 -8.33
CA ASN A 230 -10.61 12.90 -8.52
C ASN A 230 -11.10 12.73 -9.96
N GLY A 231 -10.46 13.41 -10.94
CA GLY A 231 -10.85 13.33 -12.35
C GLY A 231 -12.21 13.96 -12.67
N GLY A 232 -12.66 14.94 -11.89
CA GLY A 232 -13.96 15.60 -12.05
C GLY A 232 -15.16 14.77 -11.60
N LEU A 233 -14.93 13.64 -10.95
CA LEU A 233 -16.00 12.76 -10.45
C LEU A 233 -16.67 13.37 -9.22
N LYS A 234 -17.97 13.10 -9.03
CA LYS A 234 -18.71 13.52 -7.86
C LYS A 234 -18.20 12.84 -6.60
N GLY A 235 -17.99 13.61 -5.53
CA GLY A 235 -17.49 13.12 -4.24
C GLY A 235 -15.98 12.91 -4.21
N ASN A 236 -15.49 12.48 -3.07
CA ASN A 236 -14.09 12.17 -2.79
C ASN A 236 -14.01 11.11 -1.69
N LYS A 237 -12.83 10.80 -1.15
CA LYS A 237 -12.62 9.89 -0.02
C LYS A 237 -13.70 10.07 1.06
N GLY A 238 -14.31 8.97 1.47
CA GLY A 238 -15.42 8.94 2.44
C GLY A 238 -16.80 9.08 1.82
N SER A 239 -16.90 9.33 0.52
CA SER A 239 -18.15 9.45 -0.22
C SER A 239 -18.44 8.17 -1.02
N ASN A 240 -19.67 7.69 -1.01
CA ASN A 240 -20.11 6.54 -1.81
C ASN A 240 -20.40 6.90 -3.29
N PHE A 241 -20.06 8.11 -3.72
CA PHE A 241 -20.08 8.48 -5.13
C PHE A 241 -18.79 8.03 -5.86
N GLN A 242 -18.78 8.16 -7.18
CA GLN A 242 -17.68 7.73 -8.04
C GLN A 242 -16.31 8.29 -7.61
N GLY A 243 -16.25 9.57 -7.21
CA GLY A 243 -15.02 10.20 -6.74
C GLY A 243 -14.44 9.62 -5.44
N GLY A 244 -15.23 8.86 -4.67
CA GLY A 244 -14.76 8.15 -3.47
C GLY A 244 -14.45 6.67 -3.71
N LEU A 245 -15.06 6.04 -4.72
CA LEU A 245 -14.97 4.59 -4.95
C LEU A 245 -14.15 4.23 -6.19
N ARG A 246 -14.27 5.00 -7.27
CA ARG A 246 -13.56 4.70 -8.52
C ARG A 246 -12.06 4.91 -8.35
N SER A 247 -11.30 3.92 -8.74
CA SER A 247 -9.85 3.85 -8.61
C SER A 247 -9.22 3.46 -9.96
N PRO A 248 -7.95 3.79 -10.20
CA PRO A 248 -7.21 3.16 -11.28
C PRO A 248 -7.11 1.64 -11.02
N GLY A 249 -7.11 0.85 -12.07
CA GLY A 249 -6.96 -0.59 -12.01
C GLY A 249 -6.53 -1.17 -13.37
#